data_629357b70f7eced2921617a2c5eb0934
#
_entry.id   629357b70f7eced2921617a2c5eb0934
#
_cell.length_a   1.000
_cell.length_b   1.000
_cell.length_c   1.000
_cell.angle_alpha   90.00
_cell.angle_beta   90.00
_cell.angle_gamma   90.00
#
_symmetry.space_group_name_H-M   'P 1'
#
loop_
_entity.id
_entity.type
_entity.pdbx_description
1 polymer ?
#
loop_
_entity_poly.entity_id
_entity_poly.type
_entity_poly.pdbx_seq_one_letter_code
_entity_poly.pdbx_strand_id
1 'polypeptide(L)'
;LSQLTDRRGECVYSACSHYKKCFIEKAQRKAKFATLVIANHALVMVQSATRQGEVDLPTRYVFDEGHHLFDAADNVFSAHLTGQEGLELRRWIRGAEIKGRRGKGLKGRLDDLIIDEEEAGKFLHKTYAAAACLPADGWHGRLIDGGPFGPMETFLSLIREQIFTRTNAHEGYHSVECYTSEPSEALIVAAKLLKTALDELNKPLKKLSMLLLKKLDQEADELDSATRNRLDSVSRSITRRGETISD
;
A
#
# COMPACT_ATOMS: atom_id res chain seq x y z
N LEU A 1 -18.57 0.62 -2.17
CA LEU A 1 -17.92 -0.70 -2.21
C LEU A 1 -16.45 -0.62 -1.76
N SER A 2 -15.70 0.42 -2.14
CA SER A 2 -14.29 0.60 -1.74
C SER A 2 -14.07 0.64 -0.21
N GLN A 3 -15.08 1.01 0.57
CA GLN A 3 -15.01 0.99 2.04
C GLN A 3 -15.19 -0.41 2.65
N LEU A 4 -15.63 -1.38 1.86
CA LEU A 4 -15.84 -2.77 2.28
C LEU A 4 -14.66 -3.68 1.94
N THR A 5 -13.63 -3.16 1.28
CA THR A 5 -12.42 -3.89 0.91
C THR A 5 -11.25 -3.47 1.80
N ASP A 6 -10.43 -4.44 2.19
CA ASP A 6 -9.20 -4.17 2.95
C ASP A 6 -8.07 -3.73 2.01
N ARG A 7 -8.21 -2.55 1.43
CA ARG A 7 -7.17 -1.95 0.58
C ARG A 7 -5.95 -1.48 1.38
N ARG A 8 -6.12 -1.23 2.68
CA ARG A 8 -5.07 -0.70 3.55
C ARG A 8 -4.32 -1.78 4.32
N GLY A 9 -4.68 -3.05 4.15
CA GLY A 9 -4.08 -4.15 4.91
C GLY A 9 -4.31 -3.99 6.42
N GLU A 10 -5.51 -3.60 6.80
CA GLU A 10 -5.91 -3.43 8.20
C GLU A 10 -6.41 -4.73 8.82
N CYS A 11 -6.52 -5.78 8.02
CA CYS A 11 -6.97 -7.08 8.47
C CYS A 11 -5.98 -7.69 9.47
N VAL A 12 -6.43 -7.93 10.67
CA VAL A 12 -5.66 -8.57 11.75
C VAL A 12 -5.94 -10.07 11.84
N TYR A 13 -6.50 -10.66 10.80
CA TYR A 13 -6.81 -12.09 10.66
C TYR A 13 -7.45 -12.68 11.93
N SER A 14 -6.80 -13.64 12.58
CA SER A 14 -7.30 -14.34 13.76
C SER A 14 -7.55 -13.45 14.99
N ALA A 15 -6.91 -12.29 15.06
CA ALA A 15 -7.13 -11.29 16.11
C ALA A 15 -8.39 -10.44 15.87
N CYS A 16 -9.04 -10.57 14.72
CA CYS A 16 -10.29 -9.87 14.44
C CYS A 16 -11.46 -10.49 15.21
N SER A 17 -12.22 -9.66 15.91
CA SER A 17 -13.43 -10.09 16.63
C SER A 17 -14.49 -10.73 15.72
N HIS A 18 -14.44 -10.42 14.42
CA HIS A 18 -15.35 -10.95 13.40
C HIS A 18 -14.77 -12.13 12.60
N TYR A 19 -13.57 -12.62 12.93
CA TYR A 19 -12.85 -13.64 12.18
C TYR A 19 -13.69 -14.88 11.87
N LYS A 20 -14.39 -15.42 12.86
CA LYS A 20 -15.26 -16.60 12.71
C LYS A 20 -16.43 -16.37 11.74
N LYS A 21 -16.88 -15.13 11.58
CA LYS A 21 -17.99 -14.72 10.71
C LYS A 21 -17.52 -14.08 9.41
N CYS A 22 -16.20 -13.87 9.24
CA CYS A 22 -15.64 -13.25 8.07
C CYS A 22 -15.91 -14.08 6.81
N PHE A 23 -16.59 -13.49 5.83
CA PHE A 23 -16.92 -14.19 4.58
C PHE A 23 -15.68 -14.38 3.68
N ILE A 24 -14.72 -13.47 3.72
CA ILE A 24 -13.45 -13.59 2.97
C ILE A 24 -12.67 -14.79 3.48
N GLU A 25 -12.43 -14.88 4.78
CA GLU A 25 -11.72 -15.98 5.42
C GLU A 25 -12.42 -17.33 5.18
N LYS A 26 -13.76 -17.31 5.27
CA LYS A 26 -14.57 -18.50 5.01
C LYS A 26 -14.48 -18.96 3.55
N ALA A 27 -14.44 -18.03 2.60
CA ALA A 27 -14.26 -18.32 1.17
C ALA A 27 -12.86 -18.89 0.90
N GLN A 28 -11.81 -18.29 1.45
CA GLN A 28 -10.43 -18.77 1.31
C GLN A 28 -10.25 -20.19 1.87
N ARG A 29 -10.79 -20.47 3.06
CA ARG A 29 -10.75 -21.83 3.64
C ARG A 29 -11.49 -22.85 2.80
N LYS A 30 -12.66 -22.48 2.26
CA LYS A 30 -13.39 -23.38 1.37
C LYS A 30 -12.63 -23.66 0.09
N ALA A 31 -11.96 -22.63 -0.50
CA ALA A 31 -11.19 -22.77 -1.71
C ALA A 31 -10.03 -23.78 -1.56
N LYS A 32 -9.38 -23.83 -0.38
CA LYS A 32 -8.28 -24.78 -0.11
C LYS A 32 -8.68 -26.24 -0.25
N PHE A 33 -9.93 -26.58 0.00
CA PHE A 33 -10.44 -27.96 -0.03
C PHE A 33 -11.36 -28.21 -1.22
N ALA A 34 -11.55 -27.24 -2.09
CA ALA A 34 -12.45 -27.37 -3.23
C ALA A 34 -11.74 -28.07 -4.41
N THR A 35 -12.44 -28.98 -5.06
CA THR A 35 -11.96 -29.63 -6.29
C THR A 35 -11.90 -28.66 -7.47
N LEU A 36 -12.78 -27.65 -7.47
CA LEU A 36 -12.87 -26.61 -8.49
C LEU A 36 -13.03 -25.24 -7.80
N VAL A 37 -12.20 -24.28 -8.19
CA VAL A 37 -12.27 -22.91 -7.70
C VAL A 37 -12.49 -21.97 -8.89
N ILE A 38 -13.53 -21.14 -8.80
CA ILE A 38 -13.80 -20.07 -9.77
C ILE A 38 -13.26 -18.77 -9.20
N ALA A 39 -12.36 -18.11 -9.93
CA ALA A 39 -11.71 -16.88 -9.52
C ALA A 39 -11.58 -15.92 -10.71
N ASN A 40 -11.38 -14.64 -10.47
CA ASN A 40 -11.03 -13.69 -11.53
C ASN A 40 -9.54 -13.79 -11.90
N HIS A 41 -9.18 -13.32 -13.09
CA HIS A 41 -7.79 -13.34 -13.60
C HIS A 41 -6.83 -12.61 -12.66
N ALA A 42 -7.23 -11.46 -12.10
CA ALA A 42 -6.41 -10.67 -11.20
C ALA A 42 -6.01 -11.46 -9.94
N LEU A 43 -6.91 -12.26 -9.35
CA LEU A 43 -6.56 -13.09 -8.19
C LEU A 43 -5.53 -14.16 -8.55
N VAL A 44 -5.64 -14.77 -9.73
CA VAL A 44 -4.67 -15.77 -10.20
C VAL A 44 -3.29 -15.13 -10.39
N MET A 45 -3.24 -13.94 -11.01
CA MET A 45 -1.98 -13.21 -11.23
C MET A 45 -1.34 -12.76 -9.91
N VAL A 46 -2.13 -12.22 -8.96
CA VAL A 46 -1.64 -11.85 -7.63
C VAL A 46 -1.08 -13.08 -6.90
N GLN A 47 -1.75 -14.23 -6.97
CA GLN A 47 -1.22 -15.46 -6.35
C GLN A 47 0.09 -15.91 -7.01
N SER A 48 0.18 -15.82 -8.33
CA SER A 48 1.42 -16.15 -9.06
C SER A 48 2.58 -15.23 -8.67
N ALA A 49 2.32 -13.95 -8.43
CA ALA A 49 3.34 -12.98 -8.04
C ALA A 49 3.79 -13.14 -6.58
N THR A 50 2.84 -13.43 -5.66
CA THR A 50 3.11 -13.40 -4.21
C THR A 50 3.46 -14.75 -3.61
N ARG A 51 3.13 -15.85 -4.26
CA ARG A 51 3.25 -17.22 -3.71
C ARG A 51 4.20 -18.12 -4.51
N GLN A 52 5.25 -17.55 -5.07
CA GLN A 52 6.26 -18.32 -5.77
C GLN A 52 6.92 -19.33 -4.80
N GLY A 53 6.75 -20.64 -5.09
CA GLY A 53 7.33 -21.73 -4.30
C GLY A 53 6.41 -22.33 -3.23
N GLU A 54 5.16 -21.90 -3.06
CA GLU A 54 4.19 -22.59 -2.20
C GLU A 54 3.67 -23.89 -2.87
N VAL A 55 3.66 -24.97 -2.10
CA VAL A 55 3.29 -26.33 -2.58
C VAL A 55 1.79 -26.48 -2.87
N ASP A 56 0.96 -25.60 -2.35
CA ASP A 56 -0.51 -25.70 -2.37
C ASP A 56 -1.20 -24.91 -3.49
N LEU A 57 -0.48 -24.50 -4.53
CA LEU A 57 -1.10 -23.79 -5.66
C LEU A 57 -1.79 -24.80 -6.60
N PRO A 58 -2.94 -24.43 -7.21
CA PRO A 58 -3.56 -25.22 -8.26
C PRO A 58 -2.57 -25.46 -9.42
N THR A 59 -2.60 -26.65 -9.96
CA THR A 59 -1.70 -27.04 -11.07
C THR A 59 -2.39 -27.02 -12.43
N ARG A 60 -3.70 -26.82 -12.46
CA ARG A 60 -4.53 -26.82 -13.68
C ARG A 60 -5.38 -25.57 -13.71
N TYR A 61 -5.24 -24.79 -14.76
CA TYR A 61 -5.97 -23.54 -14.97
C TYR A 61 -6.73 -23.60 -16.29
N VAL A 62 -7.96 -23.14 -16.26
CA VAL A 62 -8.77 -22.87 -17.45
C VAL A 62 -9.18 -21.41 -17.43
N PHE A 63 -8.79 -20.66 -18.44
CA PHE A 63 -9.09 -19.25 -18.53
C PHE A 63 -10.26 -19.04 -19.51
N ASP A 64 -11.36 -18.50 -18.99
CA ASP A 64 -12.44 -17.96 -19.79
C ASP A 64 -12.12 -16.53 -20.17
N GLU A 65 -12.49 -16.07 -21.37
CA GLU A 65 -12.13 -14.75 -21.89
C GLU A 65 -10.61 -14.46 -21.75
N GLY A 66 -9.79 -15.38 -22.25
CA GLY A 66 -8.36 -15.39 -22.04
C GLY A 66 -7.61 -14.12 -22.49
N HIS A 67 -8.24 -13.26 -23.30
CA HIS A 67 -7.68 -11.97 -23.71
C HIS A 67 -7.52 -10.98 -22.54
N HIS A 68 -8.34 -11.09 -21.48
CA HIS A 68 -8.21 -10.29 -20.26
C HIS A 68 -7.04 -10.72 -19.35
N LEU A 69 -6.40 -11.85 -19.66
CA LEU A 69 -5.27 -12.35 -18.88
C LEU A 69 -4.05 -11.43 -18.98
N PHE A 70 -3.83 -10.88 -20.19
CA PHE A 70 -2.70 -9.96 -20.42
C PHE A 70 -2.84 -8.68 -19.59
N ASP A 71 -4.01 -8.06 -19.60
CA ASP A 71 -4.30 -6.87 -18.80
C ASP A 71 -4.17 -7.16 -17.30
N ALA A 72 -4.62 -8.35 -16.86
CA ALA A 72 -4.50 -8.76 -15.46
C ALA A 72 -3.03 -8.99 -15.06
N ALA A 73 -2.21 -9.53 -15.96
CA ALA A 73 -0.78 -9.71 -15.73
C ALA A 73 -0.05 -8.37 -15.68
N ASP A 74 -0.28 -7.50 -16.66
CA ASP A 74 0.30 -6.16 -16.70
C ASP A 74 -0.01 -5.37 -15.43
N ASN A 75 -1.25 -5.40 -14.96
CA ASN A 75 -1.66 -4.73 -13.72
C ASN A 75 -0.98 -5.27 -12.45
N VAL A 76 -0.56 -6.53 -12.44
CA VAL A 76 0.07 -7.15 -11.25
C VAL A 76 1.58 -7.05 -11.29
N PHE A 77 2.19 -7.17 -12.48
CA PHE A 77 3.63 -7.21 -12.64
C PHE A 77 4.27 -5.86 -13.03
N SER A 78 3.45 -4.86 -13.38
CA SER A 78 3.96 -3.50 -13.60
C SER A 78 4.17 -2.75 -12.29
N ALA A 79 5.14 -1.84 -12.29
CA ALA A 79 5.32 -0.89 -11.19
C ALA A 79 4.27 0.22 -11.29
N HIS A 80 3.58 0.47 -10.20
CA HIS A 80 2.55 1.50 -10.11
C HIS A 80 2.92 2.57 -9.09
N LEU A 81 2.82 3.83 -9.49
CA LEU A 81 2.89 4.97 -8.59
C LEU A 81 1.68 5.86 -8.84
N THR A 82 0.65 5.72 -8.03
CA THR A 82 -0.58 6.50 -8.17
C THR A 82 -0.77 7.46 -7.00
N GLY A 83 -1.35 8.63 -7.29
CA GLY A 83 -1.70 9.59 -6.23
C GLY A 83 -2.68 9.02 -5.21
N GLN A 84 -3.56 8.11 -5.63
CA GLN A 84 -4.51 7.46 -4.73
C GLN A 84 -3.83 6.48 -3.76
N GLU A 85 -2.88 5.68 -4.22
CA GLU A 85 -2.11 4.79 -3.36
C GLU A 85 -1.25 5.57 -2.37
N GLY A 86 -0.61 6.65 -2.84
CA GLY A 86 0.11 7.57 -1.98
C GLY A 86 -0.77 8.18 -0.89
N LEU A 87 -1.98 8.63 -1.23
CA LEU A 87 -2.96 9.14 -0.26
C LEU A 87 -3.39 8.05 0.75
N GLU A 88 -3.62 6.83 0.29
CA GLU A 88 -3.98 5.72 1.17
C GLU A 88 -2.84 5.34 2.12
N LEU A 89 -1.60 5.33 1.63
CA LEU A 89 -0.41 5.14 2.46
C LEU A 89 -0.26 6.26 3.50
N ARG A 90 -0.43 7.53 3.10
CA ARG A 90 -0.43 8.67 4.03
C ARG A 90 -1.48 8.50 5.12
N ARG A 91 -2.71 8.15 4.76
CA ARG A 91 -3.81 7.94 5.73
C ARG A 91 -3.53 6.73 6.64
N TRP A 92 -2.89 5.71 6.13
CA TRP A 92 -2.50 4.55 6.93
C TRP A 92 -1.44 4.92 7.98
N ILE A 93 -0.48 5.79 7.64
CA ILE A 93 0.56 6.27 8.57
C ILE A 93 -0.01 7.33 9.51
N ARG A 94 -0.62 8.38 8.98
CA ARG A 94 -0.98 9.59 9.74
C ARG A 94 -2.39 9.55 10.31
N GLY A 95 -3.25 8.66 9.82
CA GLY A 95 -4.67 8.65 10.15
C GLY A 95 -5.47 9.65 9.31
N ALA A 96 -6.69 9.92 9.74
CA ALA A 96 -7.54 10.91 9.09
C ALA A 96 -7.12 12.32 9.50
N GLU A 97 -6.65 13.12 8.54
CA GLU A 97 -6.24 14.52 8.77
C GLU A 97 -7.40 15.51 8.64
N ILE A 98 -8.57 15.07 8.15
CA ILE A 98 -9.78 15.90 8.02
C ILE A 98 -10.66 15.72 9.27
N LYS A 99 -11.12 16.84 9.86
CA LYS A 99 -12.09 16.83 10.97
C LYS A 99 -13.35 16.06 10.57
N GLY A 100 -13.78 15.14 11.45
CA GLY A 100 -15.00 14.33 11.25
C GLY A 100 -14.77 12.99 10.53
N ARG A 101 -13.62 12.74 9.91
CA ARG A 101 -13.26 11.40 9.41
C ARG A 101 -12.63 10.55 10.50
N ARG A 102 -13.11 9.32 10.66
CA ARG A 102 -12.55 8.36 11.61
C ARG A 102 -11.49 7.51 10.88
N GLY A 103 -10.32 7.38 11.46
CA GLY A 103 -9.26 6.50 10.98
C GLY A 103 -8.07 6.59 11.92
N LYS A 104 -7.74 5.48 12.57
CA LYS A 104 -6.52 5.39 13.37
C LYS A 104 -5.34 5.29 12.41
N GLY A 105 -4.37 6.20 12.52
CA GLY A 105 -3.08 6.06 11.87
C GLY A 105 -2.22 5.00 12.55
N LEU A 106 -1.00 4.85 12.05
CA LEU A 106 -0.04 3.91 12.61
C LEU A 106 0.22 4.19 14.10
N LYS A 107 0.28 5.48 14.50
CA LYS A 107 0.40 5.87 15.90
C LYS A 107 -0.70 5.26 16.76
N GLY A 108 -1.97 5.46 16.42
CA GLY A 108 -3.08 4.95 17.22
C GLY A 108 -3.25 3.42 17.19
N ARG A 109 -2.44 2.71 16.42
CA ARG A 109 -2.36 1.24 16.42
C ARG A 109 -1.23 0.70 17.27
N LEU A 110 -0.20 1.51 17.48
CA LEU A 110 1.02 1.15 18.17
C LEU A 110 1.14 1.77 19.56
N ASP A 111 0.42 2.85 19.88
CA ASP A 111 0.59 3.59 21.15
C ASP A 111 0.60 2.68 22.38
N ASP A 112 -0.31 1.72 22.45
CA ASP A 112 -0.42 0.76 23.55
C ASP A 112 0.60 -0.39 23.48
N LEU A 113 1.22 -0.62 22.33
CA LEU A 113 2.16 -1.70 22.08
C LEU A 113 3.63 -1.29 22.30
N ILE A 114 3.92 0.02 22.27
CA ILE A 114 5.28 0.57 22.35
C ILE A 114 5.45 1.58 23.49
N ILE A 115 4.61 1.51 24.55
CA ILE A 115 4.64 2.47 25.68
C ILE A 115 6.04 2.58 26.28
N ASP A 116 6.73 1.45 26.46
CA ASP A 116 8.06 1.39 27.09
C ASP A 116 9.21 1.39 26.08
N GLU A 117 8.90 1.59 24.77
CA GLU A 117 9.85 1.51 23.67
C GLU A 117 10.19 2.90 23.10
N GLU A 118 11.04 3.66 23.81
CA GLU A 118 11.40 5.03 23.39
C GLU A 118 11.96 5.10 21.95
N GLU A 119 12.76 4.11 21.55
CA GLU A 119 13.34 4.05 20.20
C GLU A 119 12.27 3.83 19.14
N ALA A 120 11.31 2.93 19.38
CA ALA A 120 10.18 2.71 18.47
C ALA A 120 9.32 3.98 18.34
N GLY A 121 9.08 4.69 19.44
CA GLY A 121 8.40 5.98 19.45
C GLY A 121 9.10 7.03 18.57
N LYS A 122 10.44 7.12 18.65
CA LYS A 122 11.25 8.02 17.81
C LYS A 122 11.11 7.70 16.32
N PHE A 123 11.15 6.41 15.93
CA PHE A 123 10.98 6.02 14.53
C PHE A 123 9.55 6.20 14.05
N LEU A 124 8.55 5.96 14.90
CA LEU A 124 7.15 6.25 14.59
C LEU A 124 6.93 7.74 14.29
N HIS A 125 7.52 8.63 15.12
CA HIS A 125 7.44 10.06 14.90
C HIS A 125 8.13 10.50 13.60
N LYS A 126 9.34 9.95 13.31
CA LYS A 126 10.04 10.22 12.03
C LYS A 126 9.23 9.75 10.83
N THR A 127 8.62 8.57 10.89
CA THR A 127 7.73 8.04 9.86
C THR A 127 6.53 8.96 9.63
N TYR A 128 5.90 9.42 10.72
CA TYR A 128 4.77 10.34 10.64
C TYR A 128 5.15 11.66 9.96
N ALA A 129 6.30 12.24 10.30
CA ALA A 129 6.78 13.47 9.68
C ALA A 129 7.12 13.26 8.20
N ALA A 130 7.87 12.21 7.86
CA ALA A 130 8.28 11.89 6.49
C ALA A 130 7.09 11.61 5.55
N ALA A 131 6.00 11.07 6.07
CA ALA A 131 4.77 10.82 5.30
C ALA A 131 4.12 12.10 4.74
N ALA A 132 4.63 13.28 5.09
CA ALA A 132 4.24 14.55 4.48
C ALA A 132 4.60 14.63 2.98
N CYS A 133 5.55 13.82 2.50
CA CYS A 133 5.93 13.74 1.08
C CYS A 133 4.82 13.15 0.20
N LEU A 134 3.89 12.42 0.79
CA LEU A 134 2.80 11.73 0.10
C LEU A 134 1.59 12.67 -0.11
N PRO A 135 0.75 12.42 -1.14
CA PRO A 135 -0.42 13.22 -1.44
C PRO A 135 -1.36 13.34 -0.24
N ALA A 136 -1.89 14.54 -0.05
CA ALA A 136 -2.89 14.82 0.97
C ALA A 136 -4.31 14.84 0.38
N ASP A 137 -5.33 14.89 1.25
CA ASP A 137 -6.72 15.05 0.79
C ASP A 137 -6.84 16.29 -0.13
N GLY A 138 -7.58 16.14 -1.23
CA GLY A 138 -7.73 17.18 -2.25
C GLY A 138 -6.57 17.27 -3.27
N TRP A 139 -5.61 16.33 -3.25
CA TRP A 139 -4.45 16.31 -4.15
C TRP A 139 -4.83 16.41 -5.63
N HIS A 140 -5.90 15.74 -6.04
CA HIS A 140 -6.33 15.73 -7.44
C HIS A 140 -6.69 17.15 -7.94
N GLY A 141 -7.43 17.92 -7.15
CA GLY A 141 -7.73 19.32 -7.49
C GLY A 141 -6.45 20.16 -7.60
N ARG A 142 -5.50 19.99 -6.67
CA ARG A 142 -4.24 20.72 -6.70
C ARG A 142 -3.37 20.41 -7.93
N LEU A 143 -3.43 19.21 -8.48
CA LEU A 143 -2.76 18.90 -9.74
C LEU A 143 -3.36 19.63 -10.94
N ILE A 144 -4.67 19.91 -10.91
CA ILE A 144 -5.38 20.63 -11.96
C ILE A 144 -5.13 22.14 -11.82
N ASP A 145 -5.26 22.66 -10.61
CA ASP A 145 -5.19 24.11 -10.31
C ASP A 145 -3.74 24.63 -10.22
N GLY A 146 -2.72 23.77 -10.44
CA GLY A 146 -1.32 24.16 -10.46
C GLY A 146 -0.70 24.44 -9.09
N GLY A 147 -1.29 23.94 -8.00
CA GLY A 147 -0.79 24.10 -6.63
C GLY A 147 -0.38 22.80 -5.94
N PRO A 148 0.49 21.93 -6.54
CA PRO A 148 0.90 20.69 -5.95
C PRO A 148 1.62 20.89 -4.62
N PHE A 149 1.35 20.02 -3.66
CA PHE A 149 1.93 20.06 -2.32
C PHE A 149 2.85 18.86 -2.06
N GLY A 150 4.13 19.14 -1.87
CA GLY A 150 5.14 18.12 -1.59
C GLY A 150 5.64 17.34 -2.81
N PRO A 151 6.68 16.51 -2.62
CA PRO A 151 7.41 15.88 -3.71
C PRO A 151 6.57 15.01 -4.64
N MET A 152 5.64 14.21 -4.09
CA MET A 152 4.85 13.29 -4.91
C MET A 152 3.79 14.02 -5.75
N GLU A 153 3.11 15.02 -5.21
CA GLU A 153 2.15 15.80 -5.99
C GLU A 153 2.87 16.62 -7.08
N THR A 154 4.06 17.17 -6.78
CA THR A 154 4.88 17.87 -7.78
C THR A 154 5.27 16.94 -8.92
N PHE A 155 5.75 15.75 -8.62
CA PHE A 155 6.09 14.75 -9.64
C PHE A 155 4.87 14.37 -10.50
N LEU A 156 3.73 14.08 -9.87
CA LEU A 156 2.50 13.74 -10.59
C LEU A 156 1.97 14.90 -11.45
N SER A 157 2.14 16.15 -10.98
CA SER A 157 1.76 17.34 -11.77
C SER A 157 2.61 17.47 -13.04
N LEU A 158 3.91 17.25 -12.95
CA LEU A 158 4.82 17.29 -14.11
C LEU A 158 4.56 16.10 -15.08
N ILE A 159 4.22 14.92 -14.58
CA ILE A 159 3.77 13.81 -15.42
C ILE A 159 2.50 14.20 -16.18
N ARG A 160 1.52 14.77 -15.48
CA ARG A 160 0.28 15.24 -16.11
C ARG A 160 0.56 16.27 -17.20
N GLU A 161 1.40 17.27 -16.92
CA GLU A 161 1.81 18.28 -17.90
C GLU A 161 2.47 17.66 -19.12
N GLN A 162 3.41 16.72 -18.94
CA GLN A 162 4.07 16.01 -20.03
C GLN A 162 3.07 15.24 -20.90
N ILE A 163 2.11 14.53 -20.29
CA ILE A 163 1.09 13.76 -21.01
C ILE A 163 0.25 14.68 -21.86
N PHE A 164 -0.32 15.74 -21.31
CA PHE A 164 -1.17 16.67 -22.04
C PHE A 164 -0.43 17.42 -23.16
N THR A 165 0.83 17.77 -22.93
CA THR A 165 1.65 18.42 -23.96
C THR A 165 1.95 17.49 -25.13
N ARG A 166 2.15 16.19 -24.89
CA ARG A 166 2.54 15.23 -25.94
C ARG A 166 1.37 14.63 -26.68
N THR A 167 0.21 14.54 -26.07
CA THR A 167 -0.95 13.84 -26.66
C THR A 167 -1.98 14.78 -27.29
N ASN A 168 -1.83 16.10 -27.14
CA ASN A 168 -2.86 17.09 -27.48
C ASN A 168 -4.24 16.77 -26.87
N ALA A 169 -4.27 16.00 -25.80
CA ALA A 169 -5.48 15.64 -25.08
C ALA A 169 -6.02 16.86 -24.32
N HIS A 170 -7.34 16.95 -24.22
CA HIS A 170 -8.02 18.00 -23.44
C HIS A 170 -8.50 17.46 -22.09
N GLU A 171 -8.76 18.33 -21.15
CA GLU A 171 -9.40 17.96 -19.89
C GLU A 171 -10.73 17.22 -20.14
N GLY A 172 -10.90 16.08 -19.47
CA GLY A 172 -12.07 15.20 -19.67
C GLY A 172 -11.78 13.90 -20.42
N TYR A 173 -10.61 13.74 -21.04
CA TYR A 173 -10.20 12.44 -21.56
C TYR A 173 -9.81 11.50 -20.39
N HIS A 174 -10.35 10.29 -20.44
CA HIS A 174 -9.99 9.21 -19.51
C HIS A 174 -8.90 8.33 -20.13
N SER A 175 -7.95 7.87 -19.34
CA SER A 175 -6.88 6.95 -19.78
C SER A 175 -6.00 7.52 -20.90
N VAL A 176 -5.39 8.67 -20.65
CA VAL A 176 -4.42 9.27 -21.59
C VAL A 176 -3.02 8.76 -21.24
N GLU A 177 -2.31 8.24 -22.25
CA GLU A 177 -0.98 7.67 -22.11
C GLU A 177 0.01 8.35 -23.06
N CYS A 178 1.27 8.42 -22.67
CA CYS A 178 2.36 8.84 -23.53
C CYS A 178 3.62 8.02 -23.30
N TYR A 179 4.51 8.00 -24.29
CA TYR A 179 5.83 7.39 -24.11
C TYR A 179 6.66 8.14 -23.06
N THR A 180 7.44 7.39 -22.30
CA THR A 180 8.33 7.90 -21.25
C THR A 180 9.66 8.42 -21.77
N SER A 181 9.95 8.27 -23.09
CA SER A 181 11.17 8.77 -23.73
C SER A 181 11.31 10.29 -23.58
N GLU A 182 12.54 10.75 -23.45
CA GLU A 182 12.88 12.18 -23.38
C GLU A 182 12.09 12.98 -22.31
N PRO A 183 12.17 12.58 -21.03
CA PRO A 183 11.52 13.32 -19.96
C PRO A 183 12.09 14.75 -19.86
N SER A 184 11.27 15.71 -19.46
CA SER A 184 11.77 17.07 -19.19
C SER A 184 12.78 17.07 -18.03
N GLU A 185 13.71 18.02 -18.04
CA GLU A 185 14.67 18.17 -16.93
C GLU A 185 13.98 18.38 -15.58
N ALA A 186 12.90 19.15 -15.56
CA ALA A 186 12.09 19.37 -14.36
C ALA A 186 11.51 18.05 -13.82
N LEU A 187 11.03 17.16 -14.72
CA LEU A 187 10.50 15.85 -14.33
C LEU A 187 11.60 14.95 -13.74
N ILE A 188 12.80 14.97 -14.33
CA ILE A 188 13.95 14.21 -13.80
C ILE A 188 14.34 14.70 -12.40
N VAL A 189 14.38 16.01 -12.19
CA VAL A 189 14.68 16.59 -10.88
C VAL A 189 13.59 16.21 -9.87
N ALA A 190 12.32 16.32 -10.23
CA ALA A 190 11.21 15.96 -9.35
C ALA A 190 11.21 14.46 -9.00
N ALA A 191 11.56 13.57 -9.95
CA ALA A 191 11.71 12.15 -9.70
C ALA A 191 12.81 11.84 -8.67
N LYS A 192 13.97 12.51 -8.77
CA LYS A 192 15.07 12.36 -7.81
C LYS A 192 14.69 12.86 -6.42
N LEU A 193 13.97 13.99 -6.33
CA LEU A 193 13.47 14.52 -5.06
C LEU A 193 12.44 13.59 -4.43
N LEU A 194 11.52 13.07 -5.23
CA LEU A 194 10.53 12.08 -4.77
C LEU A 194 11.22 10.81 -4.27
N LYS A 195 12.16 10.26 -5.03
CA LYS A 195 12.93 9.08 -4.60
C LYS A 195 13.60 9.33 -3.24
N THR A 196 14.29 10.45 -3.07
CA THR A 196 14.92 10.81 -1.80
C THR A 196 13.90 10.87 -0.65
N ALA A 197 12.74 11.49 -0.88
CA ALA A 197 11.69 11.62 0.12
C ALA A 197 11.05 10.26 0.49
N LEU A 198 10.88 9.36 -0.49
CA LEU A 198 10.40 7.99 -0.25
C LEU A 198 11.44 7.15 0.51
N ASP A 199 12.74 7.32 0.22
CA ASP A 199 13.81 6.67 0.98
C ASP A 199 13.82 7.16 2.44
N GLU A 200 13.61 8.47 2.67
CA GLU A 200 13.51 9.04 4.02
C GLU A 200 12.27 8.55 4.79
N LEU A 201 11.19 8.25 4.09
CA LEU A 201 10.00 7.62 4.68
C LEU A 201 10.26 6.14 4.99
N ASN A 202 10.89 5.41 4.08
CA ASN A 202 11.07 3.97 4.19
C ASN A 202 12.08 3.57 5.29
N LYS A 203 13.17 4.36 5.45
CA LYS A 203 14.19 4.09 6.48
C LYS A 203 13.60 3.95 7.90
N PRO A 204 12.85 4.91 8.43
CA PRO A 204 12.26 4.78 9.76
C PRO A 204 11.17 3.70 9.82
N LEU A 205 10.41 3.46 8.75
CA LEU A 205 9.45 2.34 8.67
C LEU A 205 10.15 0.98 8.85
N LYS A 206 11.24 0.73 8.12
CA LYS A 206 12.02 -0.51 8.24
C LYS A 206 12.58 -0.68 9.65
N LYS A 207 13.12 0.40 10.25
CA LYS A 207 13.63 0.36 11.63
C LYS A 207 12.52 0.05 12.64
N LEU A 208 11.35 0.68 12.48
CA LEU A 208 10.19 0.42 13.32
C LEU A 208 9.74 -1.05 13.23
N SER A 209 9.64 -1.61 12.01
CA SER A 209 9.30 -3.02 11.82
C SER A 209 10.29 -3.97 12.51
N MET A 210 11.59 -3.70 12.39
CA MET A 210 12.63 -4.50 13.06
C MET A 210 12.51 -4.46 14.59
N LEU A 211 12.22 -3.31 15.18
CA LEU A 211 12.02 -3.20 16.62
C LEU A 211 10.78 -3.96 17.10
N LEU A 212 9.68 -3.88 16.35
CA LEU A 212 8.46 -4.62 16.68
C LEU A 212 8.65 -6.14 16.57
N LEU A 213 9.39 -6.62 15.58
CA LEU A 213 9.74 -8.03 15.45
C LEU A 213 10.65 -8.48 16.57
N LYS A 214 11.66 -7.67 16.93
CA LYS A 214 12.55 -7.96 18.05
C LYS A 214 11.77 -8.07 19.38
N LYS A 215 10.83 -7.13 19.62
CA LYS A 215 9.95 -7.20 20.79
C LYS A 215 9.11 -8.47 20.80
N LEU A 216 8.54 -8.83 19.65
CA LEU A 216 7.76 -10.05 19.49
C LEU A 216 8.56 -11.32 19.84
N ASP A 217 9.84 -11.37 19.44
CA ASP A 217 10.72 -12.50 19.74
C ASP A 217 11.17 -12.52 21.22
N GLN A 218 11.49 -11.36 21.77
CA GLN A 218 12.00 -11.27 23.15
C GLN A 218 10.93 -11.48 24.22
N GLU A 219 9.72 -11.01 23.98
CA GLU A 219 8.60 -11.08 24.93
C GLU A 219 7.59 -12.17 24.54
N ALA A 220 7.98 -13.14 23.70
CA ALA A 220 7.07 -14.15 23.14
C ALA A 220 6.28 -14.92 24.20
N ASP A 221 6.87 -15.19 25.36
CA ASP A 221 6.25 -15.95 26.45
C ASP A 221 5.44 -15.06 27.42
N GLU A 222 5.70 -13.76 27.44
CA GLU A 222 5.04 -12.80 28.34
C GLU A 222 3.80 -12.15 27.70
N LEU A 223 3.77 -12.05 26.36
CA LEU A 223 2.67 -11.44 25.63
C LEU A 223 1.46 -12.37 25.55
N ASP A 224 0.28 -11.82 25.82
CA ASP A 224 -0.96 -12.52 25.51
C ASP A 224 -1.14 -12.72 23.98
N SER A 225 -1.92 -13.72 23.62
CA SER A 225 -2.11 -14.12 22.21
C SER A 225 -2.71 -13.02 21.34
N ALA A 226 -3.51 -12.11 21.88
CA ALA A 226 -4.12 -11.01 21.14
C ALA A 226 -3.09 -9.93 20.83
N THR A 227 -2.28 -9.55 21.81
CA THR A 227 -1.19 -8.58 21.66
C THR A 227 -0.12 -9.10 20.71
N ARG A 228 0.27 -10.38 20.81
CA ARG A 228 1.18 -11.04 19.88
C ARG A 228 0.68 -10.98 18.43
N ASN A 229 -0.57 -11.35 18.20
CA ASN A 229 -1.18 -11.31 16.87
C ASN A 229 -1.28 -9.89 16.30
N ARG A 230 -1.52 -8.89 17.14
CA ARG A 230 -1.53 -7.47 16.75
C ARG A 230 -0.14 -6.99 16.33
N LEU A 231 0.90 -7.28 17.14
CA LEU A 231 2.29 -6.93 16.83
C LEU A 231 2.74 -7.57 15.52
N ASP A 232 2.50 -8.85 15.32
CA ASP A 232 2.83 -9.58 14.09
C ASP A 232 2.10 -8.99 12.88
N SER A 233 0.80 -8.74 12.99
CA SER A 233 0.01 -8.16 11.91
C SER A 233 0.48 -6.76 11.52
N VAL A 234 0.77 -5.88 12.49
CA VAL A 234 1.25 -4.53 12.21
C VAL A 234 2.66 -4.58 11.62
N SER A 235 3.56 -5.41 12.16
CA SER A 235 4.91 -5.57 11.64
C SER A 235 4.92 -6.04 10.19
N ARG A 236 4.18 -7.08 9.85
CA ARG A 236 4.01 -7.55 8.45
C ARG A 236 3.42 -6.47 7.54
N SER A 237 2.47 -5.70 8.05
CA SER A 237 1.86 -4.61 7.30
C SER A 237 2.86 -3.49 7.00
N ILE A 238 3.75 -3.16 7.96
CA ILE A 238 4.84 -2.20 7.76
C ILE A 238 5.84 -2.73 6.73
N THR A 239 6.29 -3.99 6.88
CA THR A 239 7.26 -4.62 5.98
C THR A 239 6.78 -4.60 4.54
N ARG A 240 5.56 -5.08 4.28
CA ARG A 240 4.97 -5.10 2.93
C ARG A 240 4.90 -3.70 2.30
N ARG A 241 4.54 -2.67 3.08
CA ARG A 241 4.51 -1.30 2.56
C ARG A 241 5.90 -0.73 2.33
N GLY A 242 6.86 -1.09 3.18
CA GLY A 242 8.25 -0.72 2.98
C GLY A 242 8.85 -1.32 1.71
N GLU A 243 8.46 -2.53 1.34
CA GLU A 243 8.80 -3.18 0.08
C GLU A 243 8.19 -2.42 -1.10
N THR A 244 6.87 -2.18 -1.09
CA THR A 244 6.19 -1.39 -2.14
C THR A 244 6.78 0.02 -2.33
N ILE A 245 7.31 0.66 -1.26
CA ILE A 245 7.99 1.96 -1.39
C ILE A 245 9.38 1.81 -2.01
N SER A 246 10.02 0.65 -1.88
CA SER A 246 11.37 0.39 -2.39
C SER A 246 11.37 0.07 -3.89
N ASP A 247 10.31 -0.55 -4.39
CA ASP A 247 10.09 -0.90 -5.80
C ASP A 247 9.76 0.34 -6.64
#